data_27f36e0698653f5e2d556a4e4ff40358
#
_entry.id   27f36e0698653f5e2d556a4e4ff40358
#
_cell.length_a   1.000
_cell.length_b   1.000
_cell.length_c   1.000
_cell.angle_alpha   90.00
_cell.angle_beta   90.00
_cell.angle_gamma   90.00
#
_symmetry.space_group_name_H-M   'P 1'
#
loop_
_entity.id
_entity.type
_entity.pdbx_description
1 polymer ?
#
loop_
_entity_poly.entity_id
_entity_poly.type
_entity_poly.pdbx_seq_one_letter_code
_entity_poly.pdbx_strand_id
1 'polypeptide(L)'
;MMTVELNLAVNREAVAERATRLGEPSWMVAKRQDALDLAPTLALPKVEKIKIEGWNFTEGTTELETVTGLSSDIEALIGENRDHMLVTRNGQLVHAQNSEASNGVIFTTLEDALKQHPELVEKYFMTEGVQVNEDRLAALNAALRNGGTFLYVPKGVKLSVPMQAIYTLEQSGAALYHHAIIVADVDSELTYIENFVSYGDEAHSVNVVTEVFVEDNAKVLFGGVDTLSKGAITYMNRRGVVKQGAKLEWALGHMNDGHTVTETKTHLVGNDSFSDTKAVTVGRGEQKQNFNVRTDHFGKGSEGFILIHGVQKDAATSIFNGTSMIHHGASKSNGVQTERVLMLSEKARGDANPILLIDEDDVMAGHAASVGRVDELQLYYLMSRGLSRKEAERLVVHGFLQPVVSELAIDSVKERLVQVIEGKVN
;
A
#
# COMPACT_ATOMS: atom_id res chain seq x y z
N MET A 1 18.34 -22.20 11.97
CA MET A 1 17.64 -21.44 10.94
C MET A 1 17.56 -22.33 9.72
N MET A 2 16.39 -22.83 9.33
CA MET A 2 16.23 -23.47 8.03
C MET A 2 16.24 -22.36 6.99
N THR A 3 17.31 -22.28 6.22
CA THR A 3 17.32 -21.50 4.97
C THR A 3 16.33 -22.21 4.03
N VAL A 4 15.17 -21.63 3.80
CA VAL A 4 14.31 -22.02 2.70
C VAL A 4 15.11 -21.70 1.44
N GLU A 5 15.53 -22.75 0.70
CA GLU A 5 16.19 -22.55 -0.59
C GLU A 5 15.25 -21.75 -1.49
N LEU A 6 15.68 -20.55 -1.83
CA LEU A 6 15.00 -19.68 -2.76
C LEU A 6 15.28 -20.25 -4.15
N ASN A 7 14.39 -21.05 -4.68
CA ASN A 7 14.50 -21.59 -6.04
C ASN A 7 14.04 -20.53 -7.04
N LEU A 8 14.83 -19.45 -7.19
CA LEU A 8 14.60 -18.45 -8.23
C LEU A 8 15.13 -19.03 -9.54
N ALA A 9 14.24 -19.17 -10.52
CA ALA A 9 14.61 -19.54 -11.89
C ALA A 9 15.45 -18.44 -12.60
N VAL A 10 15.81 -17.37 -11.90
CA VAL A 10 16.49 -16.17 -12.43
C VAL A 10 17.86 -16.05 -11.78
N ASN A 11 18.90 -15.94 -12.61
CA ASN A 11 20.28 -15.72 -12.17
C ASN A 11 20.74 -14.27 -12.42
N ARG A 12 21.94 -13.93 -11.91
CA ARG A 12 22.54 -12.58 -12.02
C ARG A 12 22.67 -12.10 -13.48
N GLU A 13 23.00 -13.00 -14.39
CA GLU A 13 23.20 -12.69 -15.82
C GLU A 13 21.85 -12.35 -16.48
N ALA A 14 20.80 -13.15 -16.25
CA ALA A 14 19.46 -12.90 -16.77
C ALA A 14 18.86 -11.57 -16.27
N VAL A 15 19.13 -11.20 -15.00
CA VAL A 15 18.71 -9.90 -14.46
C VAL A 15 19.43 -8.74 -15.17
N ALA A 16 20.74 -8.87 -15.41
CA ALA A 16 21.52 -7.85 -16.11
C ALA A 16 21.12 -7.71 -17.58
N GLU A 17 20.92 -8.84 -18.28
CA GLU A 17 20.44 -8.84 -19.66
C GLU A 17 19.08 -8.17 -19.79
N ARG A 18 18.15 -8.48 -18.88
CA ARG A 18 16.83 -7.84 -18.84
C ARG A 18 16.94 -6.33 -18.63
N ALA A 19 17.71 -5.88 -17.64
CA ALA A 19 17.90 -4.47 -17.33
C ALA A 19 18.54 -3.73 -18.52
N THR A 20 19.51 -4.34 -19.17
CA THR A 20 20.15 -3.80 -20.39
C THR A 20 19.17 -3.70 -21.55
N ARG A 21 18.35 -4.73 -21.77
CA ARG A 21 17.29 -4.73 -22.79
C ARG A 21 16.27 -3.63 -22.57
N LEU A 22 15.94 -3.35 -21.30
CA LEU A 22 15.04 -2.26 -20.89
C LEU A 22 15.70 -0.87 -20.98
N GLY A 23 17.01 -0.78 -21.24
CA GLY A 23 17.74 0.49 -21.33
C GLY A 23 17.95 1.16 -19.97
N GLU A 24 18.01 0.37 -18.89
CA GLU A 24 18.23 0.90 -17.54
C GLU A 24 19.68 1.40 -17.38
N PRO A 25 19.91 2.45 -16.57
CA PRO A 25 21.25 2.97 -16.30
C PRO A 25 22.12 1.96 -15.53
N SER A 26 23.43 2.05 -15.67
CA SER A 26 24.38 1.10 -15.10
C SER A 26 24.26 0.92 -13.57
N TRP A 27 23.94 1.99 -12.84
CA TRP A 27 23.74 1.92 -11.41
C TRP A 27 22.52 1.06 -11.03
N MET A 28 21.44 1.10 -11.84
CA MET A 28 20.26 0.26 -11.63
C MET A 28 20.57 -1.20 -11.94
N VAL A 29 21.32 -1.49 -13.00
CA VAL A 29 21.78 -2.86 -13.32
C VAL A 29 22.57 -3.44 -12.14
N ALA A 30 23.53 -2.69 -11.60
CA ALA A 30 24.33 -3.10 -10.45
C ALA A 30 23.41 -3.33 -9.22
N LYS A 31 22.52 -2.39 -8.91
CA LYS A 31 21.61 -2.50 -7.77
C LYS A 31 20.71 -3.74 -7.86
N ARG A 32 20.20 -4.09 -9.06
CA ARG A 32 19.42 -5.31 -9.26
C ARG A 32 20.22 -6.58 -8.98
N GLN A 33 21.46 -6.63 -9.49
CA GLN A 33 22.35 -7.77 -9.30
C GLN A 33 22.72 -7.97 -7.81
N ASP A 34 23.06 -6.88 -7.12
CA ASP A 34 23.43 -6.92 -5.71
C ASP A 34 22.23 -7.28 -4.84
N ALA A 35 21.03 -6.80 -5.18
CA ALA A 35 19.80 -7.16 -4.49
C ALA A 35 19.44 -8.65 -4.69
N LEU A 36 19.67 -9.21 -5.88
CA LEU A 36 19.47 -10.64 -6.14
C LEU A 36 20.41 -11.51 -5.29
N ASP A 37 21.68 -11.13 -5.18
CA ASP A 37 22.67 -11.84 -4.36
C ASP A 37 22.36 -11.73 -2.86
N LEU A 38 21.77 -10.62 -2.45
CA LEU A 38 21.42 -10.34 -1.06
C LEU A 38 20.14 -11.09 -0.62
N ALA A 39 19.15 -11.23 -1.48
CA ALA A 39 17.84 -11.78 -1.15
C ALA A 39 17.88 -13.15 -0.44
N PRO A 40 18.69 -14.15 -0.83
CA PRO A 40 18.79 -15.42 -0.12
C PRO A 40 19.33 -15.32 1.30
N THR A 41 20.09 -14.26 1.61
CA THR A 41 20.70 -14.05 2.93
C THR A 41 19.75 -13.41 3.94
N LEU A 42 18.68 -12.80 3.46
CA LEU A 42 17.69 -12.08 4.26
C LEU A 42 16.52 -12.99 4.68
N ALA A 43 15.95 -12.70 5.83
CA ALA A 43 14.69 -13.32 6.27
C ALA A 43 13.48 -12.73 5.51
N LEU A 44 12.37 -13.46 5.53
CA LEU A 44 11.06 -12.87 5.19
C LEU A 44 10.71 -11.78 6.22
N PRO A 45 9.80 -10.84 5.86
CA PRO A 45 9.27 -9.87 6.81
C PRO A 45 8.79 -10.54 8.09
N LYS A 46 9.06 -9.90 9.23
CA LYS A 46 8.61 -10.42 10.50
C LYS A 46 7.11 -10.14 10.67
N VAL A 47 6.31 -11.18 10.59
CA VAL A 47 4.85 -11.14 10.74
C VAL A 47 4.46 -11.84 12.03
N GLU A 48 3.72 -11.14 12.90
CA GLU A 48 3.28 -11.71 14.17
C GLU A 48 1.96 -12.47 14.01
N LYS A 49 1.82 -13.57 14.76
CA LYS A 49 0.61 -14.39 14.88
C LYS A 49 0.08 -15.05 13.59
N ILE A 50 0.73 -14.84 12.45
CA ILE A 50 0.47 -15.53 11.18
C ILE A 50 1.79 -16.13 10.68
N LYS A 51 1.77 -17.41 10.29
CA LYS A 51 2.92 -18.06 9.66
C LYS A 51 2.87 -17.83 8.16
N ILE A 52 3.85 -17.12 7.63
CA ILE A 52 3.94 -16.77 6.21
C ILE A 52 5.01 -17.54 5.45
N GLU A 53 5.81 -18.38 6.14
CA GLU A 53 6.90 -19.14 5.52
C GLU A 53 6.43 -20.14 4.45
N GLY A 54 5.16 -20.54 4.52
CA GLY A 54 4.52 -21.40 3.50
C GLY A 54 3.76 -20.60 2.43
N TRP A 55 3.79 -19.28 2.47
CA TRP A 55 3.14 -18.46 1.45
C TRP A 55 4.07 -18.29 0.25
N ASN A 56 3.47 -18.38 -0.91
CA ASN A 56 4.18 -18.37 -2.16
C ASN A 56 4.38 -16.96 -2.71
N PHE A 57 5.33 -16.21 -2.12
CA PHE A 57 5.66 -14.83 -2.53
C PHE A 57 6.53 -14.77 -3.80
N THR A 58 7.03 -15.88 -4.29
CA THR A 58 8.08 -15.90 -5.31
C THR A 58 7.77 -16.81 -6.51
N GLU A 59 6.68 -17.59 -6.43
CA GLU A 59 6.25 -18.38 -7.57
C GLU A 59 5.51 -17.52 -8.58
N GLY A 60 5.77 -17.78 -9.83
CA GLY A 60 5.17 -17.10 -10.95
C GLY A 60 6.21 -16.60 -11.94
N THR A 61 5.73 -16.32 -13.13
CA THR A 61 6.58 -15.74 -14.17
C THR A 61 6.71 -14.23 -14.02
N THR A 62 7.94 -13.74 -14.10
CA THR A 62 8.22 -12.29 -14.18
C THR A 62 8.18 -11.79 -15.62
N GLU A 63 8.10 -12.69 -16.61
CA GLU A 63 7.84 -12.36 -18.01
C GLU A 63 6.33 -12.30 -18.21
N LEU A 64 5.82 -11.08 -18.26
CA LEU A 64 4.40 -10.83 -18.34
C LEU A 64 3.95 -10.68 -19.80
N GLU A 65 2.79 -11.25 -20.12
CA GLU A 65 2.22 -11.21 -21.45
C GLU A 65 1.88 -9.79 -21.88
N THR A 66 2.22 -9.46 -23.13
CA THR A 66 1.87 -8.19 -23.73
C THR A 66 0.37 -8.14 -24.00
N VAL A 67 -0.34 -7.24 -23.33
CA VAL A 67 -1.75 -6.97 -23.55
C VAL A 67 -1.91 -5.55 -24.05
N THR A 68 -2.71 -5.35 -25.10
CA THR A 68 -2.92 -4.03 -25.69
C THR A 68 -4.34 -3.53 -25.41
N GLY A 69 -4.48 -2.21 -25.29
CA GLY A 69 -5.76 -1.53 -25.09
C GLY A 69 -6.35 -1.71 -23.68
N LEU A 70 -7.48 -1.11 -23.46
CA LEU A 70 -8.25 -1.19 -22.21
C LEU A 70 -9.30 -2.29 -22.33
N SER A 71 -9.46 -3.10 -21.27
CA SER A 71 -10.59 -4.04 -21.19
C SER A 71 -11.85 -3.31 -20.72
N SER A 72 -13.03 -3.90 -20.96
CA SER A 72 -14.32 -3.35 -20.50
C SER A 72 -14.35 -3.09 -18.99
N ASP A 73 -13.71 -3.97 -18.21
CA ASP A 73 -13.66 -3.85 -16.74
C ASP A 73 -12.78 -2.68 -16.31
N ILE A 74 -11.64 -2.46 -17.02
CA ILE A 74 -10.79 -1.30 -16.79
C ILE A 74 -11.51 -0.03 -17.23
N GLU A 75 -12.20 -0.03 -18.38
CA GLU A 75 -12.99 1.12 -18.83
C GLU A 75 -14.07 1.52 -17.84
N ALA A 76 -14.76 0.54 -17.25
CA ALA A 76 -15.72 0.79 -16.18
C ALA A 76 -15.05 1.35 -14.89
N LEU A 77 -13.81 0.94 -14.61
CA LEU A 77 -13.04 1.41 -13.45
C LEU A 77 -12.56 2.84 -13.60
N ILE A 78 -12.07 3.23 -14.79
CA ILE A 78 -11.47 4.54 -15.04
C ILE A 78 -12.52 5.62 -15.37
N GLY A 79 -13.70 5.23 -15.84
CA GLY A 79 -14.78 6.17 -16.23
C GLY A 79 -14.43 6.99 -17.48
N GLU A 80 -15.07 8.15 -17.62
CA GLU A 80 -14.93 9.02 -18.79
C GLU A 80 -13.70 9.94 -18.72
N ASN A 81 -13.33 10.40 -17.54
CA ASN A 81 -12.16 11.26 -17.37
C ASN A 81 -10.88 10.42 -17.26
N ARG A 82 -10.05 10.47 -18.30
CA ARG A 82 -8.80 9.69 -18.44
C ARG A 82 -7.54 10.54 -18.32
N ASP A 83 -7.68 11.83 -18.03
CA ASP A 83 -6.53 12.71 -17.81
C ASP A 83 -5.91 12.48 -16.43
N HIS A 84 -4.64 12.82 -16.30
CA HIS A 84 -3.85 12.59 -15.08
C HIS A 84 -3.82 11.11 -14.64
N MET A 85 -3.82 10.21 -15.62
CA MET A 85 -3.96 8.78 -15.39
C MET A 85 -2.85 7.97 -16.08
N LEU A 86 -2.40 6.93 -15.36
CA LEU A 86 -1.51 5.90 -15.86
C LEU A 86 -2.16 4.54 -15.62
N VAL A 87 -2.33 3.74 -16.67
CA VAL A 87 -2.90 2.39 -16.58
C VAL A 87 -1.92 1.37 -17.14
N THR A 88 -1.62 0.37 -16.33
CA THR A 88 -0.84 -0.78 -16.78
C THR A 88 -1.64 -2.07 -16.73
N ARG A 89 -1.43 -2.94 -17.70
CA ARG A 89 -1.95 -4.32 -17.73
C ARG A 89 -0.77 -5.27 -17.76
N ASN A 90 -0.74 -6.23 -16.84
CA ASN A 90 0.40 -7.15 -16.68
C ASN A 90 1.75 -6.39 -16.68
N GLY A 91 1.85 -5.28 -15.94
CA GLY A 91 3.07 -4.47 -15.86
C GLY A 91 3.38 -3.61 -17.09
N GLN A 92 2.58 -3.67 -18.16
CA GLN A 92 2.80 -2.89 -19.38
C GLN A 92 1.87 -1.70 -19.47
N LEU A 93 2.39 -0.57 -19.89
CA LEU A 93 1.64 0.66 -20.08
C LEU A 93 0.63 0.53 -21.22
N VAL A 94 -0.66 0.71 -20.96
CA VAL A 94 -1.74 0.72 -21.95
C VAL A 94 -2.42 2.08 -22.10
N HIS A 95 -2.27 2.95 -21.11
CA HIS A 95 -2.74 4.32 -21.17
C HIS A 95 -1.88 5.21 -20.28
N ALA A 96 -1.47 6.38 -20.79
CA ALA A 96 -0.87 7.45 -20.01
C ALA A 96 -1.32 8.81 -20.55
N GLN A 97 -1.77 9.66 -19.66
CA GLN A 97 -2.07 11.06 -19.96
C GLN A 97 -1.70 11.93 -18.76
N ASN A 98 -0.99 13.02 -19.03
CA ASN A 98 -0.53 13.97 -18.01
C ASN A 98 -0.57 15.39 -18.58
N SER A 99 -1.67 16.10 -18.39
CA SER A 99 -1.81 17.49 -18.81
C SER A 99 -0.97 18.48 -17.98
N GLU A 100 -0.46 18.06 -16.82
CA GLU A 100 0.42 18.87 -15.96
C GLU A 100 1.91 18.79 -16.37
N ALA A 101 2.24 18.09 -17.45
CA ALA A 101 3.62 17.98 -17.94
C ALA A 101 4.24 19.35 -18.29
N SER A 102 3.44 20.31 -18.74
CA SER A 102 3.88 21.69 -19.03
C SER A 102 4.32 22.46 -17.78
N ASN A 103 3.86 22.05 -16.59
CA ASN A 103 4.25 22.60 -15.29
C ASN A 103 5.49 21.89 -14.70
N GLY A 104 6.15 21.02 -15.50
CA GLY A 104 7.31 20.25 -15.06
C GLY A 104 6.97 19.01 -14.25
N VAL A 105 5.70 18.65 -14.13
CA VAL A 105 5.28 17.41 -13.45
C VAL A 105 5.65 16.21 -14.30
N ILE A 106 6.38 15.27 -13.70
CA ILE A 106 6.73 14.00 -14.32
C ILE A 106 5.78 12.94 -13.76
N PHE A 107 4.97 12.34 -14.62
CA PHE A 107 4.10 11.22 -14.25
C PHE A 107 4.18 10.16 -15.35
N THR A 108 4.91 9.10 -15.09
CA THR A 108 5.26 8.10 -16.09
C THR A 108 5.55 6.74 -15.44
N THR A 109 5.84 5.72 -16.25
CA THR A 109 6.35 4.44 -15.74
C THR A 109 7.75 4.63 -15.14
N LEU A 110 8.10 3.79 -14.16
CA LEU A 110 9.46 3.83 -13.59
C LEU A 110 10.52 3.44 -14.63
N GLU A 111 10.17 2.58 -15.61
CA GLU A 111 11.02 2.24 -16.76
C GLU A 111 11.38 3.45 -17.62
N ASP A 112 10.39 4.28 -17.93
CA ASP A 112 10.62 5.47 -18.73
C ASP A 112 11.33 6.58 -17.94
N ALA A 113 11.02 6.69 -16.64
CA ALA A 113 11.73 7.60 -15.74
C ALA A 113 13.22 7.26 -15.63
N LEU A 114 13.58 5.97 -15.55
CA LEU A 114 14.98 5.51 -15.52
C LEU A 114 15.75 5.87 -16.80
N LYS A 115 15.08 5.97 -17.95
CA LYS A 115 15.69 6.39 -19.21
C LYS A 115 15.80 7.91 -19.35
N GLN A 116 14.74 8.62 -18.94
CA GLN A 116 14.59 10.05 -19.20
C GLN A 116 15.13 10.92 -18.06
N HIS A 117 15.06 10.41 -16.81
CA HIS A 117 15.40 11.12 -15.58
C HIS A 117 16.22 10.24 -14.60
N PRO A 118 17.30 9.55 -15.08
CA PRO A 118 18.00 8.54 -14.28
C PRO A 118 18.56 9.08 -12.95
N GLU A 119 19.10 10.30 -12.96
CA GLU A 119 19.67 10.93 -11.75
C GLU A 119 18.61 11.25 -10.71
N LEU A 120 17.42 11.67 -11.16
CA LEU A 120 16.32 11.97 -10.26
C LEU A 120 15.76 10.68 -9.63
N VAL A 121 15.65 9.60 -10.40
CA VAL A 121 15.25 8.29 -9.87
C VAL A 121 16.29 7.76 -8.89
N GLU A 122 17.59 7.86 -9.21
CA GLU A 122 18.68 7.41 -8.34
C GLU A 122 18.65 8.07 -6.97
N LYS A 123 18.30 9.36 -6.91
CA LYS A 123 18.18 10.11 -5.65
C LYS A 123 17.18 9.50 -4.68
N TYR A 124 16.10 8.91 -5.19
CA TYR A 124 14.99 8.44 -4.37
C TYR A 124 14.85 6.92 -4.27
N PHE A 125 15.28 6.17 -5.29
CA PHE A 125 15.08 4.72 -5.35
C PHE A 125 15.79 3.96 -4.23
N MET A 126 15.04 3.49 -3.24
CA MET A 126 15.52 2.73 -2.09
C MET A 126 16.72 3.41 -1.39
N THR A 127 16.53 4.67 -1.02
CA THR A 127 17.52 5.48 -0.31
C THR A 127 17.07 5.77 1.13
N GLU A 128 16.28 6.80 1.38
CA GLU A 128 15.76 7.16 2.71
C GLU A 128 14.45 6.42 3.06
N GLY A 129 13.76 5.89 2.07
CA GLY A 129 12.51 5.15 2.23
C GLY A 129 12.72 3.69 2.62
N VAL A 130 12.37 2.77 1.72
CA VAL A 130 12.59 1.33 1.90
C VAL A 130 14.06 1.00 1.62
N GLN A 131 14.68 0.20 2.49
CA GLN A 131 16.05 -0.24 2.27
C GLN A 131 16.09 -1.60 1.57
N VAL A 132 17.00 -1.79 0.61
CA VAL A 132 17.15 -3.07 -0.12
C VAL A 132 17.40 -4.24 0.84
N ASN A 133 18.10 -4.01 1.96
CA ASN A 133 18.46 -5.00 2.96
C ASN A 133 17.46 -5.12 4.11
N GLU A 134 16.30 -4.50 4.04
CA GLU A 134 15.29 -4.51 5.10
C GLU A 134 14.73 -5.94 5.31
N ASP A 135 14.38 -6.61 4.23
CA ASP A 135 13.95 -7.99 4.22
C ASP A 135 14.10 -8.62 2.82
N ARG A 136 13.84 -9.94 2.75
CA ARG A 136 13.94 -10.69 1.49
C ARG A 136 13.04 -10.15 0.39
N LEU A 137 11.81 -9.71 0.73
CA LEU A 137 10.83 -9.27 -0.27
C LEU A 137 11.19 -7.88 -0.82
N ALA A 138 11.78 -7.01 0.00
CA ALA A 138 12.33 -5.73 -0.46
C ALA A 138 13.51 -5.94 -1.43
N ALA A 139 14.43 -6.86 -1.11
CA ALA A 139 15.53 -7.21 -2.00
C ALA A 139 15.03 -7.81 -3.33
N LEU A 140 14.04 -8.71 -3.28
CA LEU A 140 13.43 -9.29 -4.49
C LEU A 140 12.69 -8.24 -5.33
N ASN A 141 12.05 -7.26 -4.70
CA ASN A 141 11.45 -6.13 -5.43
C ASN A 141 12.50 -5.38 -6.24
N ALA A 142 13.61 -5.00 -5.62
CA ALA A 142 14.72 -4.34 -6.31
C ALA A 142 15.29 -5.18 -7.46
N ALA A 143 15.51 -6.47 -7.24
CA ALA A 143 16.11 -7.38 -8.22
C ALA A 143 15.20 -7.67 -9.42
N LEU A 144 13.93 -8.00 -9.15
CA LEU A 144 13.00 -8.58 -10.13
C LEU A 144 11.97 -7.60 -10.69
N ARG A 145 12.00 -6.32 -10.27
CA ARG A 145 11.05 -5.30 -10.66
C ARG A 145 10.65 -5.41 -12.15
N ASN A 146 9.35 -5.52 -12.41
CA ASN A 146 8.76 -5.63 -13.74
C ASN A 146 7.54 -4.71 -13.95
N GLY A 147 7.36 -3.74 -13.07
CA GLY A 147 6.39 -2.66 -13.17
C GLY A 147 6.78 -1.54 -12.21
N GLY A 148 6.26 -0.36 -12.43
CA GLY A 148 6.53 0.77 -11.53
C GLY A 148 5.98 2.08 -12.04
N THR A 149 5.90 3.04 -11.12
CA THR A 149 5.47 4.42 -11.40
C THR A 149 6.45 5.41 -10.81
N PHE A 150 6.66 6.47 -11.53
CA PHE A 150 7.40 7.65 -11.08
C PHE A 150 6.54 8.89 -11.20
N LEU A 151 6.27 9.53 -10.05
CA LEU A 151 5.59 10.82 -9.98
C LEU A 151 6.51 11.82 -9.26
N TYR A 152 6.83 12.91 -9.94
CA TYR A 152 7.56 14.03 -9.36
C TYR A 152 6.80 15.32 -9.60
N VAL A 153 6.45 16.01 -8.53
CA VAL A 153 5.82 17.34 -8.58
C VAL A 153 6.84 18.38 -8.14
N PRO A 154 7.22 19.31 -9.03
CA PRO A 154 8.27 20.30 -8.76
C PRO A 154 7.91 21.26 -7.63
N LYS A 155 8.96 21.89 -7.10
CA LYS A 155 8.85 22.92 -6.06
C LYS A 155 7.77 23.96 -6.36
N GLY A 156 6.89 24.18 -5.38
CA GLY A 156 5.82 25.19 -5.41
C GLY A 156 4.63 24.86 -6.31
N VAL A 157 4.66 23.76 -7.04
CA VAL A 157 3.54 23.32 -7.89
C VAL A 157 2.46 22.68 -7.02
N LYS A 158 1.21 23.13 -7.21
CA LYS A 158 0.05 22.61 -6.47
C LYS A 158 -0.94 22.05 -7.47
N LEU A 159 -1.13 20.73 -7.40
CA LEU A 159 -2.07 20.02 -8.27
C LEU A 159 -3.47 20.07 -7.67
N SER A 160 -4.44 20.51 -8.46
CA SER A 160 -5.84 20.59 -8.05
C SER A 160 -6.63 19.32 -8.33
N VAL A 161 -6.06 18.41 -9.13
CA VAL A 161 -6.67 17.13 -9.53
C VAL A 161 -5.78 15.97 -9.14
N PRO A 162 -6.36 14.82 -8.78
CA PRO A 162 -5.58 13.64 -8.44
C PRO A 162 -4.82 13.08 -9.63
N MET A 163 -3.56 12.67 -9.40
CA MET A 163 -2.79 11.81 -10.30
C MET A 163 -3.12 10.35 -9.98
N GLN A 164 -3.62 9.59 -10.93
CA GLN A 164 -4.14 8.24 -10.68
C GLN A 164 -3.37 7.17 -11.44
N ALA A 165 -2.96 6.11 -10.74
CA ALA A 165 -2.36 4.93 -11.33
C ALA A 165 -3.22 3.68 -11.07
N ILE A 166 -3.44 2.88 -12.10
CA ILE A 166 -4.20 1.63 -12.04
C ILE A 166 -3.34 0.50 -12.61
N TYR A 167 -3.20 -0.55 -11.83
CA TYR A 167 -2.42 -1.71 -12.18
C TYR A 167 -3.31 -2.94 -12.20
N THR A 168 -3.46 -3.56 -13.37
CA THR A 168 -4.21 -4.80 -13.48
C THR A 168 -3.30 -5.99 -13.73
N LEU A 169 -3.63 -7.10 -13.10
CA LEU A 169 -2.94 -8.37 -13.25
C LEU A 169 -3.96 -9.41 -13.73
N GLU A 170 -3.81 -9.82 -14.99
CA GLU A 170 -4.78 -10.67 -15.69
C GLU A 170 -4.20 -12.04 -16.09
N GLN A 171 -2.86 -12.15 -16.16
CA GLN A 171 -2.17 -13.37 -16.52
C GLN A 171 -2.09 -14.33 -15.35
N SER A 172 -2.62 -15.54 -15.51
CA SER A 172 -2.49 -16.61 -14.50
C SER A 172 -1.02 -16.97 -14.25
N GLY A 173 -0.67 -17.21 -12.98
CA GLY A 173 0.69 -17.54 -12.60
C GLY A 173 1.69 -16.39 -12.77
N ALA A 174 1.23 -15.15 -12.85
CA ALA A 174 2.10 -13.97 -12.94
C ALA A 174 2.72 -13.62 -11.59
N ALA A 175 3.97 -13.14 -11.62
CA ALA A 175 4.64 -12.50 -10.49
C ALA A 175 4.90 -11.02 -10.81
N LEU A 176 4.18 -10.13 -10.14
CA LEU A 176 4.35 -8.68 -10.24
C LEU A 176 5.25 -8.17 -9.12
N TYR A 177 6.37 -7.57 -9.50
CA TYR A 177 7.26 -6.80 -8.63
C TYR A 177 7.15 -5.33 -9.03
N HIS A 178 6.28 -4.62 -8.35
CA HIS A 178 5.98 -3.22 -8.64
C HIS A 178 6.72 -2.29 -7.70
N HIS A 179 7.29 -1.18 -8.24
CA HIS A 179 7.95 -0.16 -7.44
C HIS A 179 7.48 1.24 -7.84
N ALA A 180 6.81 1.93 -6.93
CA ALA A 180 6.37 3.30 -7.15
C ALA A 180 7.22 4.29 -6.33
N ILE A 181 7.58 5.42 -6.93
CA ILE A 181 8.27 6.54 -6.29
C ILE A 181 7.42 7.79 -6.52
N ILE A 182 6.97 8.39 -5.43
CA ILE A 182 6.13 9.59 -5.43
C ILE A 182 6.90 10.71 -4.70
N VAL A 183 7.16 11.80 -5.38
CA VAL A 183 7.92 12.93 -4.82
C VAL A 183 7.12 14.20 -4.89
N ALA A 184 6.83 14.79 -3.74
CA ALA A 184 6.36 16.16 -3.60
C ALA A 184 7.55 17.02 -3.19
N ASP A 185 8.09 17.84 -4.11
CA ASP A 185 9.20 18.75 -3.83
C ASP A 185 8.73 19.91 -2.94
N VAL A 186 9.66 20.70 -2.44
CA VAL A 186 9.43 21.80 -1.47
C VAL A 186 8.22 22.67 -1.85
N ASP A 187 7.35 22.95 -0.88
CA ASP A 187 6.14 23.77 -1.02
C ASP A 187 5.12 23.26 -2.06
N SER A 188 5.24 22.02 -2.54
CA SER A 188 4.30 21.44 -3.51
C SER A 188 3.11 20.75 -2.82
N GLU A 189 2.01 20.56 -3.58
CA GLU A 189 0.82 19.85 -3.10
C GLU A 189 0.32 18.88 -4.18
N LEU A 190 0.02 17.64 -3.80
CA LEU A 190 -0.51 16.65 -4.72
C LEU A 190 -1.46 15.66 -4.03
N THR A 191 -2.37 15.10 -4.83
CA THR A 191 -3.13 13.90 -4.50
C THR A 191 -2.70 12.80 -5.46
N TYR A 192 -2.31 11.65 -4.93
CA TYR A 192 -1.98 10.46 -5.71
C TYR A 192 -2.87 9.29 -5.31
N ILE A 193 -3.38 8.57 -6.31
CA ILE A 193 -4.24 7.41 -6.09
C ILE A 193 -3.65 6.22 -6.84
N GLU A 194 -3.46 5.09 -6.12
CA GLU A 194 -3.07 3.83 -6.75
C GLU A 194 -4.08 2.73 -6.46
N ASN A 195 -4.35 1.91 -7.47
CA ASN A 195 -5.25 0.77 -7.33
C ASN A 195 -4.64 -0.47 -7.97
N PHE A 196 -4.48 -1.53 -7.19
CA PHE A 196 -4.09 -2.85 -7.69
C PHE A 196 -5.33 -3.72 -7.84
N VAL A 197 -5.56 -4.25 -9.03
CA VAL A 197 -6.77 -4.99 -9.37
C VAL A 197 -6.41 -6.29 -10.08
N SER A 198 -7.02 -7.40 -9.69
CA SER A 198 -7.03 -8.62 -10.48
C SER A 198 -8.41 -9.25 -10.48
N TYR A 199 -8.70 -10.04 -11.50
CA TYR A 199 -10.00 -10.65 -11.72
C TYR A 199 -9.89 -12.18 -11.65
N GLY A 200 -11.03 -12.83 -11.38
CA GLY A 200 -11.08 -14.29 -11.26
C GLY A 200 -10.46 -14.82 -9.96
N ASP A 201 -10.09 -16.10 -9.95
CA ASP A 201 -9.49 -16.79 -8.80
C ASP A 201 -8.04 -17.24 -9.11
N GLU A 202 -7.43 -16.67 -10.14
CA GLU A 202 -6.11 -17.03 -10.60
C GLU A 202 -5.01 -16.78 -9.55
N ALA A 203 -4.01 -17.63 -9.56
CA ALA A 203 -2.86 -17.49 -8.66
C ALA A 203 -1.91 -16.41 -9.15
N HIS A 204 -1.59 -15.47 -8.29
CA HIS A 204 -0.63 -14.39 -8.54
C HIS A 204 0.29 -14.20 -7.35
N SER A 205 1.53 -13.84 -7.61
CA SER A 205 2.44 -13.28 -6.60
C SER A 205 2.56 -11.78 -6.83
N VAL A 206 2.23 -10.98 -5.81
CA VAL A 206 2.24 -9.51 -5.92
C VAL A 206 3.11 -8.93 -4.83
N ASN A 207 4.20 -8.29 -5.25
CA ASN A 207 5.15 -7.62 -4.38
C ASN A 207 5.22 -6.13 -4.78
N VAL A 208 4.71 -5.27 -3.93
CA VAL A 208 4.64 -3.83 -4.14
C VAL A 208 5.53 -3.12 -3.14
N VAL A 209 6.36 -2.23 -3.63
CA VAL A 209 7.05 -1.20 -2.84
C VAL A 209 6.60 0.16 -3.33
N THR A 210 6.15 1.03 -2.42
CA THR A 210 5.78 2.41 -2.72
C THR A 210 6.51 3.35 -1.76
N GLU A 211 7.33 4.23 -2.30
CA GLU A 211 8.08 5.24 -1.55
C GLU A 211 7.50 6.63 -1.81
N VAL A 212 7.15 7.34 -0.76
CA VAL A 212 6.57 8.68 -0.82
C VAL A 212 7.47 9.66 -0.09
N PHE A 213 8.06 10.58 -0.81
CA PHE A 213 8.93 11.62 -0.30
C PHE A 213 8.19 12.95 -0.29
N VAL A 214 8.04 13.53 0.90
CA VAL A 214 7.33 14.78 1.11
C VAL A 214 8.33 15.79 1.66
N GLU A 215 8.85 16.63 0.77
CA GLU A 215 9.87 17.61 1.09
C GLU A 215 9.28 18.78 1.92
N ASP A 216 10.13 19.71 2.38
CA ASP A 216 9.74 20.77 3.30
C ASP A 216 8.46 21.50 2.87
N ASN A 217 7.51 21.63 3.81
CA ASN A 217 6.18 22.24 3.67
C ASN A 217 5.29 21.63 2.56
N ALA A 218 5.70 20.55 1.92
CA ALA A 218 4.89 19.90 0.89
C ALA A 218 3.72 19.12 1.52
N LYS A 219 2.71 18.82 0.70
CA LYS A 219 1.54 18.04 1.13
C LYS A 219 1.22 16.96 0.12
N VAL A 220 1.03 15.73 0.64
CA VAL A 220 0.59 14.59 -0.14
C VAL A 220 -0.66 13.98 0.49
N LEU A 221 -1.72 13.86 -0.31
CA LEU A 221 -2.83 12.96 -0.03
C LEU A 221 -2.63 11.69 -0.86
N PHE A 222 -2.41 10.57 -0.20
CA PHE A 222 -2.21 9.27 -0.84
C PHE A 222 -3.43 8.40 -0.63
N GLY A 223 -4.03 7.91 -1.71
CA GLY A 223 -5.18 7.02 -1.68
C GLY A 223 -4.93 5.70 -2.40
N GLY A 224 -5.64 4.65 -2.00
CA GLY A 224 -5.60 3.38 -2.70
C GLY A 224 -6.71 2.43 -2.27
N VAL A 225 -7.26 1.68 -3.23
CA VAL A 225 -8.21 0.59 -2.95
C VAL A 225 -7.75 -0.64 -3.71
N ASP A 226 -7.12 -1.57 -2.98
CA ASP A 226 -6.55 -2.78 -3.55
C ASP A 226 -7.62 -3.88 -3.59
N THR A 227 -7.89 -4.46 -4.77
CA THR A 227 -8.91 -5.49 -4.99
C THR A 227 -8.33 -6.68 -5.76
N LEU A 228 -7.27 -7.28 -5.22
CA LEU A 228 -6.66 -8.46 -5.79
C LEU A 228 -7.48 -9.72 -5.47
N SER A 229 -7.50 -10.66 -6.44
CA SER A 229 -8.30 -11.87 -6.42
C SER A 229 -7.91 -12.85 -5.30
N LYS A 230 -8.75 -13.88 -5.11
CA LYS A 230 -8.57 -14.90 -4.06
C LYS A 230 -7.27 -15.69 -4.18
N GLY A 231 -6.79 -15.93 -5.40
CA GLY A 231 -5.53 -16.64 -5.65
C GLY A 231 -4.27 -15.78 -5.41
N ALA A 232 -4.40 -14.50 -5.15
CA ALA A 232 -3.25 -13.61 -4.98
C ALA A 232 -2.58 -13.79 -3.61
N ILE A 233 -1.26 -13.92 -3.61
CA ILE A 233 -0.40 -13.77 -2.42
C ILE A 233 0.27 -12.41 -2.52
N THR A 234 -0.04 -11.53 -1.57
CA THR A 234 0.31 -10.11 -1.68
C THR A 234 1.21 -9.65 -0.55
N TYR A 235 2.30 -8.99 -0.90
CA TYR A 235 3.12 -8.17 -0.01
C TYR A 235 3.13 -6.73 -0.50
N MET A 236 2.79 -5.78 0.37
CA MET A 236 2.82 -4.35 0.06
C MET A 236 3.61 -3.61 1.14
N ASN A 237 4.66 -2.92 0.75
CA ASN A 237 5.47 -2.08 1.64
C ASN A 237 5.38 -0.62 1.16
N ARG A 238 4.61 0.19 1.90
CA ARG A 238 4.45 1.63 1.65
C ARG A 238 5.27 2.41 2.67
N ARG A 239 6.12 3.31 2.20
CA ARG A 239 7.00 4.10 3.04
C ARG A 239 6.85 5.59 2.75
N GLY A 240 6.50 6.37 3.79
CA GLY A 240 6.53 7.83 3.75
C GLY A 240 7.76 8.39 4.44
N VAL A 241 8.41 9.37 3.84
CA VAL A 241 9.47 10.18 4.44
C VAL A 241 9.00 11.63 4.43
N VAL A 242 8.75 12.20 5.62
CA VAL A 242 8.09 13.50 5.77
C VAL A 242 9.06 14.50 6.40
N LYS A 243 9.40 15.53 5.64
CA LYS A 243 10.36 16.57 6.02
C LYS A 243 9.69 17.69 6.84
N GLN A 244 10.40 18.80 7.09
CA GLN A 244 9.96 19.87 7.97
C GLN A 244 8.64 20.50 7.52
N GLY A 245 7.67 20.62 8.43
CA GLY A 245 6.36 21.22 8.17
C GLY A 245 5.52 20.53 7.11
N ALA A 246 6.00 19.38 6.60
CA ALA A 246 5.33 18.63 5.54
C ALA A 246 4.21 17.73 6.08
N LYS A 247 3.28 17.35 5.20
CA LYS A 247 2.11 16.53 5.57
C LYS A 247 1.90 15.37 4.62
N LEU A 248 1.69 14.18 5.19
CA LEU A 248 1.32 12.97 4.45
C LEU A 248 0.07 12.33 5.06
N GLU A 249 -0.99 12.25 4.27
CA GLU A 249 -2.21 11.56 4.67
C GLU A 249 -2.42 10.30 3.81
N TRP A 250 -2.67 9.17 4.48
CA TRP A 250 -2.94 7.89 3.83
C TRP A 250 -4.43 7.55 3.94
N ALA A 251 -5.06 7.24 2.81
CA ALA A 251 -6.45 6.80 2.70
C ALA A 251 -6.48 5.41 2.03
N LEU A 252 -6.44 4.32 2.84
CA LEU A 252 -6.17 2.97 2.35
C LEU A 252 -7.38 2.05 2.52
N GLY A 253 -7.77 1.40 1.43
CA GLY A 253 -8.74 0.31 1.39
C GLY A 253 -8.08 -1.03 1.04
N HIS A 254 -7.83 -1.87 2.04
CA HIS A 254 -7.26 -3.20 1.85
C HIS A 254 -8.37 -4.20 1.59
N MET A 255 -8.80 -4.29 0.33
CA MET A 255 -9.98 -5.08 -0.08
C MET A 255 -9.63 -6.32 -0.90
N ASN A 256 -8.39 -6.81 -0.81
CA ASN A 256 -7.96 -8.06 -1.45
C ASN A 256 -8.78 -9.25 -0.96
N ASP A 257 -8.93 -10.27 -1.79
CA ASP A 257 -9.52 -11.57 -1.43
C ASP A 257 -8.48 -12.66 -1.19
N GLY A 258 -7.23 -12.44 -1.62
CA GLY A 258 -6.08 -13.29 -1.36
C GLY A 258 -5.39 -13.03 -0.02
N HIS A 259 -4.41 -13.87 0.31
CA HIS A 259 -3.59 -13.66 1.51
C HIS A 259 -2.72 -12.42 1.36
N THR A 260 -2.66 -11.60 2.41
CA THR A 260 -2.04 -10.28 2.31
C THR A 260 -1.18 -9.95 3.53
N VAL A 261 0.03 -9.45 3.29
CA VAL A 261 0.87 -8.76 4.29
C VAL A 261 1.06 -7.34 3.81
N THR A 262 0.75 -6.36 4.66
CA THR A 262 1.05 -4.95 4.35
C THR A 262 1.90 -4.34 5.44
N GLU A 263 2.82 -3.49 5.02
CA GLU A 263 3.57 -2.57 5.86
C GLU A 263 3.32 -1.15 5.36
N THR A 264 2.78 -0.28 6.21
CA THR A 264 2.66 1.15 5.93
C THR A 264 3.40 1.89 7.03
N LYS A 265 4.57 2.44 6.69
CA LYS A 265 5.41 3.11 7.67
C LYS A 265 5.68 4.55 7.25
N THR A 266 5.52 5.47 8.19
CA THR A 266 5.82 6.89 7.97
C THR A 266 6.93 7.34 8.91
N HIS A 267 7.98 7.91 8.34
CA HIS A 267 9.08 8.54 9.07
C HIS A 267 8.84 10.06 9.10
N LEU A 268 8.50 10.58 10.27
CA LEU A 268 8.36 12.01 10.54
C LEU A 268 9.73 12.58 10.89
N VAL A 269 10.56 12.85 9.87
CA VAL A 269 11.97 13.22 10.06
C VAL A 269 12.16 14.71 10.30
N GLY A 270 11.27 15.54 9.77
CA GLY A 270 11.33 16.98 9.97
C GLY A 270 10.58 17.47 11.20
N ASN A 271 10.96 18.64 11.74
CA ASN A 271 10.17 19.30 12.79
C ASN A 271 8.80 19.67 12.25
N ASP A 272 7.77 19.63 13.13
CA ASP A 272 6.39 19.97 12.80
C ASP A 272 5.82 19.17 11.60
N SER A 273 6.39 18.00 11.33
CA SER A 273 5.88 17.08 10.31
C SER A 273 4.61 16.37 10.78
N PHE A 274 3.74 16.04 9.83
CA PHE A 274 2.44 15.48 10.11
C PHE A 274 2.17 14.22 9.27
N SER A 275 1.58 13.19 9.89
CA SER A 275 1.01 12.04 9.18
C SER A 275 -0.31 11.59 9.80
N ASP A 276 -1.28 11.28 8.94
CA ASP A 276 -2.54 10.66 9.34
C ASP A 276 -2.79 9.43 8.45
N THR A 277 -2.85 8.24 9.07
CA THR A 277 -3.07 6.99 8.36
C THR A 277 -4.44 6.44 8.68
N LYS A 278 -5.33 6.46 7.70
CA LYS A 278 -6.66 5.87 7.78
C LYS A 278 -6.75 4.64 6.89
N ALA A 279 -7.13 3.50 7.48
CA ALA A 279 -7.24 2.25 6.74
C ALA A 279 -8.52 1.50 7.09
N VAL A 280 -9.13 0.89 6.06
CA VAL A 280 -10.26 -0.02 6.23
C VAL A 280 -9.99 -1.34 5.50
N THR A 281 -10.51 -2.43 6.08
CA THR A 281 -10.44 -3.76 5.45
C THR A 281 -11.68 -4.59 5.71
N VAL A 282 -12.03 -5.45 4.76
CA VAL A 282 -13.05 -6.48 4.90
C VAL A 282 -12.46 -7.81 4.47
N GLY A 283 -12.22 -8.69 5.45
CA GLY A 283 -11.75 -10.06 5.21
C GLY A 283 -12.91 -11.04 5.14
N ARG A 284 -12.83 -12.03 4.22
CA ARG A 284 -13.85 -13.08 4.04
C ARG A 284 -13.24 -14.43 3.67
N GLY A 285 -14.05 -15.49 3.70
CA GLY A 285 -13.61 -16.85 3.40
C GLY A 285 -12.56 -17.35 4.42
N GLU A 286 -11.46 -17.88 3.95
CA GLU A 286 -10.32 -18.39 4.77
C GLU A 286 -9.09 -17.47 4.67
N GLN A 287 -9.29 -16.23 4.29
CA GLN A 287 -8.26 -15.23 4.08
C GLN A 287 -7.43 -14.99 5.34
N LYS A 288 -6.13 -14.81 5.16
CA LYS A 288 -5.20 -14.41 6.23
C LYS A 288 -4.56 -13.09 5.85
N GLN A 289 -4.66 -12.13 6.74
CA GLN A 289 -4.18 -10.76 6.51
C GLN A 289 -3.38 -10.28 7.72
N ASN A 290 -2.26 -9.62 7.45
CA ASN A 290 -1.49 -8.94 8.47
C ASN A 290 -1.23 -7.50 8.03
N PHE A 291 -1.61 -6.55 8.86
CA PHE A 291 -1.48 -5.11 8.63
C PHE A 291 -0.56 -4.52 9.68
N ASN A 292 0.61 -4.05 9.25
CA ASN A 292 1.56 -3.32 10.08
C ASN A 292 1.51 -1.85 9.68
N VAL A 293 1.01 -1.00 10.59
CA VAL A 293 1.02 0.45 10.39
C VAL A 293 1.90 1.06 11.45
N ARG A 294 2.89 1.86 11.03
CA ARG A 294 3.86 2.44 11.95
C ARG A 294 4.16 3.88 11.63
N THR A 295 4.22 4.70 12.68
CA THR A 295 4.71 6.09 12.60
C THR A 295 5.92 6.25 13.50
N ASP A 296 7.05 6.64 12.92
CA ASP A 296 8.30 6.95 13.63
C ASP A 296 8.48 8.47 13.70
N HIS A 297 8.53 9.01 14.91
CA HIS A 297 8.72 10.43 15.18
C HIS A 297 10.20 10.72 15.46
N PHE A 298 10.86 11.46 14.59
CA PHE A 298 12.24 11.92 14.74
C PHE A 298 12.30 13.45 14.94
N GLY A 299 11.42 14.19 14.25
CA GLY A 299 11.32 15.65 14.34
C GLY A 299 10.56 16.10 15.57
N LYS A 300 10.94 17.27 16.14
CA LYS A 300 10.23 17.91 17.25
C LYS A 300 8.86 18.40 16.80
N GLY A 301 7.87 18.31 17.69
CA GLY A 301 6.51 18.77 17.41
C GLY A 301 5.81 17.98 16.31
N SER A 302 6.32 16.81 15.93
CA SER A 302 5.70 15.98 14.91
C SER A 302 4.39 15.34 15.39
N GLU A 303 3.41 15.22 14.51
CA GLU A 303 2.11 14.63 14.83
C GLU A 303 1.84 13.40 13.96
N GLY A 304 1.46 12.29 14.59
CA GLY A 304 1.20 11.02 13.92
C GLY A 304 -0.08 10.35 14.39
N PHE A 305 -1.02 10.14 13.47
CA PHE A 305 -2.31 9.52 13.77
C PHE A 305 -2.50 8.23 12.98
N ILE A 306 -3.05 7.21 13.63
CA ILE A 306 -3.38 5.91 13.00
C ILE A 306 -4.83 5.57 13.37
N LEU A 307 -5.67 5.33 12.36
CA LEU A 307 -7.05 4.90 12.52
C LEU A 307 -7.36 3.72 11.60
N ILE A 308 -7.56 2.53 12.16
CA ILE A 308 -7.80 1.30 11.42
C ILE A 308 -9.11 0.66 11.86
N HIS A 309 -10.03 0.41 10.93
CA HIS A 309 -11.21 -0.40 11.14
C HIS A 309 -11.21 -1.63 10.24
N GLY A 310 -11.38 -2.81 10.84
CA GLY A 310 -11.44 -4.09 10.14
C GLY A 310 -12.73 -4.86 10.40
N VAL A 311 -13.30 -5.46 9.37
CA VAL A 311 -14.44 -6.38 9.49
C VAL A 311 -14.01 -7.76 9.02
N GLN A 312 -14.33 -8.79 9.81
CA GLN A 312 -13.96 -10.17 9.50
C GLN A 312 -15.20 -11.06 9.42
N LYS A 313 -15.33 -11.78 8.31
CA LYS A 313 -16.45 -12.68 8.00
C LYS A 313 -15.93 -14.10 7.75
N ASP A 314 -16.82 -15.09 7.81
CA ASP A 314 -16.56 -16.52 7.57
C ASP A 314 -15.48 -17.09 8.52
N ALA A 315 -14.31 -17.49 8.00
CA ALA A 315 -13.16 -17.97 8.77
C ALA A 315 -11.91 -17.09 8.52
N ALA A 316 -12.11 -15.85 8.05
CA ALA A 316 -11.02 -14.92 7.80
C ALA A 316 -10.28 -14.56 9.11
N THR A 317 -8.97 -14.39 8.99
CA THR A 317 -8.09 -13.98 10.10
C THR A 317 -7.34 -12.72 9.71
N SER A 318 -7.45 -11.66 10.53
CA SER A 318 -6.68 -10.43 10.34
C SER A 318 -6.01 -10.00 11.63
N ILE A 319 -4.74 -9.63 11.51
CA ILE A 319 -3.93 -9.10 12.60
C ILE A 319 -3.60 -7.65 12.27
N PHE A 320 -3.93 -6.75 13.18
CA PHE A 320 -3.62 -5.33 13.08
C PHE A 320 -2.55 -4.98 14.10
N ASN A 321 -1.45 -4.41 13.62
CA ASN A 321 -0.34 -3.98 14.46
C ASN A 321 -0.11 -2.49 14.19
N GLY A 322 -0.60 -1.63 15.09
CA GLY A 322 -0.32 -0.20 15.07
C GLY A 322 0.88 0.11 15.97
N THR A 323 1.85 0.84 15.48
CA THR A 323 3.02 1.23 16.27
C THR A 323 3.29 2.72 16.13
N SER A 324 3.33 3.42 17.25
CA SER A 324 3.86 4.78 17.31
C SER A 324 5.20 4.72 18.06
N MET A 325 6.28 5.09 17.37
CA MET A 325 7.64 5.16 17.94
C MET A 325 8.07 6.61 18.04
N ILE A 326 8.30 7.10 19.25
CA ILE A 326 8.81 8.45 19.49
C ILE A 326 10.27 8.32 19.92
N HIS A 327 11.17 8.75 19.04
CA HIS A 327 12.60 8.66 19.26
C HIS A 327 13.10 9.77 20.18
N HIS A 328 14.22 9.53 20.85
CA HIS A 328 14.89 10.53 21.66
C HIS A 328 15.21 11.79 20.84
N GLY A 329 14.90 12.97 21.38
CA GLY A 329 15.02 14.25 20.69
C GLY A 329 13.75 14.75 19.98
N ALA A 330 12.74 13.89 19.77
CA ALA A 330 11.44 14.26 19.19
C ALA A 330 10.47 14.87 20.22
N SER A 331 10.93 15.84 21.00
CA SER A 331 10.11 16.50 22.02
C SER A 331 8.89 17.19 21.46
N LYS A 332 7.80 17.26 22.23
CA LYS A 332 6.49 17.82 21.87
C LYS A 332 5.75 17.07 20.76
N SER A 333 6.21 15.87 20.42
CA SER A 333 5.49 15.02 19.47
C SER A 333 4.19 14.49 20.05
N ASN A 334 3.22 14.21 19.18
CA ASN A 334 1.92 13.64 19.51
C ASN A 334 1.64 12.41 18.64
N GLY A 335 1.53 11.22 19.27
CA GLY A 335 1.25 9.96 18.60
C GLY A 335 -0.03 9.31 19.13
N VAL A 336 -1.08 9.22 18.29
CA VAL A 336 -2.36 8.59 18.72
C VAL A 336 -2.74 7.50 17.71
N GLN A 337 -3.18 6.35 18.24
CA GLN A 337 -3.62 5.23 17.40
C GLN A 337 -4.91 4.61 17.91
N THR A 338 -5.77 4.21 16.98
CA THR A 338 -7.02 3.53 17.25
C THR A 338 -7.23 2.38 16.28
N GLU A 339 -7.45 1.19 16.81
CA GLU A 339 -7.69 -0.03 16.05
C GLU A 339 -9.01 -0.66 16.49
N ARG A 340 -9.91 -0.89 15.53
CA ARG A 340 -11.19 -1.55 15.83
C ARG A 340 -11.44 -2.69 14.88
N VAL A 341 -11.85 -3.85 15.43
CA VAL A 341 -12.15 -5.05 14.64
C VAL A 341 -13.53 -5.57 15.01
N LEU A 342 -14.36 -5.76 14.00
CA LEU A 342 -15.69 -6.34 14.13
C LEU A 342 -15.69 -7.73 13.46
N MET A 343 -16.07 -8.76 14.20
CA MET A 343 -16.22 -10.13 13.69
C MET A 343 -17.70 -10.43 13.47
N LEU A 344 -18.07 -10.81 12.24
CA LEU A 344 -19.44 -11.18 11.88
C LEU A 344 -19.71 -12.67 12.04
N SER A 345 -18.68 -13.51 12.09
CA SER A 345 -18.83 -14.97 12.11
C SER A 345 -18.08 -15.58 13.30
N GLU A 346 -18.54 -16.74 13.78
CA GLU A 346 -17.93 -17.43 14.92
C GLU A 346 -16.48 -17.87 14.65
N LYS A 347 -16.17 -18.27 13.40
CA LYS A 347 -14.83 -18.71 12.99
C LYS A 347 -13.90 -17.57 12.59
N ALA A 348 -14.45 -16.36 12.43
CA ALA A 348 -13.64 -15.18 12.13
C ALA A 348 -12.73 -14.83 13.31
N ARG A 349 -11.52 -14.37 12.99
CA ARG A 349 -10.54 -13.92 13.97
C ARG A 349 -10.01 -12.53 13.60
N GLY A 350 -10.00 -11.65 14.58
CA GLY A 350 -9.35 -10.34 14.49
C GLY A 350 -8.53 -10.10 15.73
N ASP A 351 -7.28 -9.69 15.59
CA ASP A 351 -6.41 -9.26 16.68
C ASP A 351 -6.01 -7.80 16.44
N ALA A 352 -6.07 -6.98 17.46
CA ALA A 352 -5.56 -5.60 17.46
C ALA A 352 -4.43 -5.49 18.49
N ASN A 353 -3.26 -5.05 18.06
CA ASN A 353 -2.05 -4.97 18.86
C ASN A 353 -1.46 -3.56 18.78
N PRO A 354 -2.01 -2.58 19.51
CA PRO A 354 -1.44 -1.25 19.57
C PRO A 354 -0.15 -1.24 20.40
N ILE A 355 0.90 -0.64 19.86
CA ILE A 355 2.24 -0.59 20.46
C ILE A 355 2.70 0.87 20.56
N LEU A 356 3.08 1.30 21.75
CA LEU A 356 3.74 2.58 21.98
C LEU A 356 5.18 2.33 22.42
N LEU A 357 6.13 2.87 21.64
CA LEU A 357 7.55 2.85 21.95
C LEU A 357 8.00 4.30 22.13
N ILE A 358 8.27 4.70 23.35
CA ILE A 358 8.50 6.12 23.69
C ILE A 358 9.88 6.24 24.37
N ASP A 359 10.78 6.99 23.74
CA ASP A 359 12.14 7.27 24.23
C ASP A 359 12.34 8.79 24.42
N GLU A 360 11.28 9.53 24.73
CA GLU A 360 11.27 10.98 24.98
C GLU A 360 10.24 11.33 26.07
N ASP A 361 10.58 12.26 26.97
CA ASP A 361 9.74 12.58 28.14
C ASP A 361 8.64 13.61 27.85
N ASP A 362 8.92 14.62 27.00
CA ASP A 362 7.98 15.74 26.73
C ASP A 362 7.15 15.45 25.46
N VAL A 363 6.23 14.48 25.56
CA VAL A 363 5.39 14.05 24.46
C VAL A 363 3.97 13.73 24.88
N MET A 364 3.06 13.68 23.91
CA MET A 364 1.72 13.11 24.06
C MET A 364 1.64 11.81 23.26
N ALA A 365 1.11 10.75 23.89
CA ALA A 365 0.90 9.49 23.20
C ALA A 365 -0.32 8.78 23.78
N GLY A 366 -1.07 8.12 22.92
CA GLY A 366 -2.23 7.36 23.33
C GLY A 366 -2.59 6.26 22.34
N HIS A 367 -3.17 5.18 22.84
CA HIS A 367 -3.73 4.16 21.98
C HIS A 367 -5.08 3.65 22.49
N ALA A 368 -5.90 3.17 21.55
CA ALA A 368 -7.14 2.47 21.85
C ALA A 368 -7.30 1.28 20.92
N ALA A 369 -7.74 0.15 21.46
CA ALA A 369 -8.07 -1.02 20.67
C ALA A 369 -9.40 -1.62 21.12
N SER A 370 -10.20 -2.08 20.15
CA SER A 370 -11.38 -2.87 20.45
C SER A 370 -11.54 -4.00 19.42
N VAL A 371 -11.75 -5.21 19.92
CA VAL A 371 -12.06 -6.38 19.12
C VAL A 371 -13.34 -6.99 19.67
N GLY A 372 -14.36 -7.09 18.84
CA GLY A 372 -15.65 -7.58 19.27
C GLY A 372 -16.39 -8.34 18.18
N ARG A 373 -17.39 -9.11 18.59
CA ARG A 373 -18.35 -9.70 17.67
C ARG A 373 -19.52 -8.76 17.46
N VAL A 374 -20.22 -8.93 16.34
CA VAL A 374 -21.48 -8.25 16.12
C VAL A 374 -22.46 -8.57 17.25
N ASP A 375 -23.16 -7.55 17.72
CA ASP A 375 -24.15 -7.72 18.77
C ASP A 375 -25.44 -8.34 18.16
N GLU A 376 -25.73 -9.58 18.54
CA GLU A 376 -26.92 -10.30 18.08
C GLU A 376 -28.23 -9.58 18.47
N LEU A 377 -28.25 -8.80 19.54
CA LEU A 377 -29.40 -8.02 19.93
C LEU A 377 -29.63 -6.85 18.97
N GLN A 378 -28.54 -6.21 18.50
CA GLN A 378 -28.65 -5.19 17.44
C GLN A 378 -29.19 -5.78 16.14
N LEU A 379 -28.66 -6.95 15.73
CA LEU A 379 -29.18 -7.64 14.55
C LEU A 379 -30.66 -8.01 14.72
N TYR A 380 -31.04 -8.57 15.85
CA TYR A 380 -32.42 -8.89 16.16
C TYR A 380 -33.33 -7.66 16.09
N TYR A 381 -32.91 -6.53 16.62
CA TYR A 381 -33.66 -5.28 16.55
C TYR A 381 -33.87 -4.84 15.09
N LEU A 382 -32.85 -4.84 14.27
CA LEU A 382 -32.94 -4.49 12.85
C LEU A 382 -33.87 -5.46 12.08
N MET A 383 -33.76 -6.76 12.36
CA MET A 383 -34.62 -7.79 11.78
C MET A 383 -36.08 -7.62 12.23
N SER A 384 -36.34 -7.23 13.47
CA SER A 384 -37.69 -6.93 13.95
C SER A 384 -38.33 -5.71 13.26
N ARG A 385 -37.52 -4.89 12.58
CA ARG A 385 -37.98 -3.77 11.74
C ARG A 385 -38.15 -4.13 10.27
N GLY A 386 -38.04 -5.42 9.93
CA GLY A 386 -38.34 -5.94 8.59
C GLY A 386 -37.13 -6.17 7.70
N LEU A 387 -35.90 -5.96 8.22
CA LEU A 387 -34.69 -6.29 7.49
C LEU A 387 -34.39 -7.80 7.54
N SER A 388 -33.90 -8.37 6.46
CA SER A 388 -33.31 -9.70 6.50
C SER A 388 -32.02 -9.66 7.33
N ARG A 389 -31.55 -10.83 7.82
CA ARG A 389 -30.28 -10.89 8.56
C ARG A 389 -29.11 -10.30 7.75
N LYS A 390 -29.05 -10.60 6.45
CA LYS A 390 -28.03 -10.09 5.53
C LYS A 390 -28.06 -8.56 5.42
N GLU A 391 -29.23 -7.96 5.30
CA GLU A 391 -29.37 -6.49 5.28
C GLU A 391 -29.01 -5.86 6.61
N ALA A 392 -29.35 -6.51 7.73
CA ALA A 392 -29.01 -6.05 9.06
C ALA A 392 -27.48 -6.08 9.28
N GLU A 393 -26.79 -7.17 8.92
CA GLU A 393 -25.31 -7.30 8.97
C GLU A 393 -24.66 -6.21 8.10
N ARG A 394 -25.15 -6.02 6.87
CA ARG A 394 -24.64 -4.97 5.97
C ARG A 394 -24.74 -3.58 6.60
N LEU A 395 -25.89 -3.26 7.19
CA LEU A 395 -26.10 -1.96 7.82
C LEU A 395 -25.14 -1.75 9.03
N VAL A 396 -24.92 -2.80 9.85
CA VAL A 396 -23.97 -2.76 10.95
C VAL A 396 -22.54 -2.55 10.44
N VAL A 397 -22.13 -3.25 9.38
CA VAL A 397 -20.79 -3.08 8.78
C VAL A 397 -20.58 -1.66 8.28
N HIS A 398 -21.58 -1.11 7.54
CA HIS A 398 -21.49 0.27 7.09
C HIS A 398 -21.37 1.25 8.24
N GLY A 399 -22.21 1.11 9.26
CA GLY A 399 -22.14 1.96 10.46
C GLY A 399 -20.81 1.85 11.21
N PHE A 400 -20.19 0.66 11.19
CA PHE A 400 -18.89 0.42 11.83
C PHE A 400 -17.72 1.03 11.04
N LEU A 401 -17.74 0.95 9.69
CA LEU A 401 -16.67 1.48 8.83
C LEU A 401 -16.83 2.97 8.53
N GLN A 402 -18.06 3.49 8.59
CA GLN A 402 -18.39 4.87 8.23
C GLN A 402 -17.52 5.93 8.92
N PRO A 403 -17.18 5.83 10.23
CA PRO A 403 -16.32 6.81 10.88
C PRO A 403 -14.96 6.99 10.20
N VAL A 404 -14.37 5.90 9.68
CA VAL A 404 -13.10 5.98 8.94
C VAL A 404 -13.34 6.45 7.51
N VAL A 405 -14.31 5.84 6.82
CA VAL A 405 -14.60 6.16 5.41
C VAL A 405 -15.00 7.62 5.23
N SER A 406 -15.78 8.20 6.16
CA SER A 406 -16.18 9.62 6.07
C SER A 406 -15.04 10.60 6.27
N GLU A 407 -13.99 10.21 7.01
CA GLU A 407 -12.83 11.04 7.28
C GLU A 407 -11.72 10.94 6.22
N LEU A 408 -11.88 10.06 5.21
CA LEU A 408 -10.91 9.99 4.13
C LEU A 408 -10.88 11.31 3.34
N ALA A 409 -9.69 11.79 3.05
CA ALA A 409 -9.50 13.10 2.41
C ALA A 409 -9.77 13.08 0.89
N ILE A 410 -9.96 11.89 0.28
CA ILE A 410 -10.09 11.72 -1.18
C ILE A 410 -11.45 11.14 -1.54
N ASP A 411 -12.32 11.94 -2.15
CA ASP A 411 -13.72 11.55 -2.43
C ASP A 411 -13.83 10.34 -3.37
N SER A 412 -13.02 10.26 -4.42
CA SER A 412 -13.04 9.12 -5.35
C SER A 412 -12.60 7.80 -4.68
N VAL A 413 -11.68 7.84 -3.73
CA VAL A 413 -11.31 6.68 -2.90
C VAL A 413 -12.46 6.28 -1.99
N LYS A 414 -13.14 7.25 -1.39
CA LYS A 414 -14.33 7.04 -0.55
C LYS A 414 -15.45 6.36 -1.32
N GLU A 415 -15.79 6.86 -2.50
CA GLU A 415 -16.82 6.30 -3.37
C GLU A 415 -16.48 4.87 -3.79
N ARG A 416 -15.23 4.64 -4.21
CA ARG A 416 -14.72 3.32 -4.58
C ARG A 416 -14.83 2.32 -3.42
N LEU A 417 -14.42 2.74 -2.21
CA LEU A 417 -14.50 1.90 -1.02
C LEU A 417 -15.93 1.48 -0.70
N VAL A 418 -16.88 2.40 -0.75
CA VAL A 418 -18.29 2.08 -0.50
C VAL A 418 -18.77 1.01 -1.48
N GLN A 419 -18.47 1.13 -2.78
CA GLN A 419 -18.83 0.14 -3.80
C GLN A 419 -18.21 -1.24 -3.51
N VAL A 420 -16.93 -1.28 -3.16
CA VAL A 420 -16.23 -2.55 -2.90
C VAL A 420 -16.71 -3.20 -1.62
N ILE A 421 -16.95 -2.44 -0.55
CA ILE A 421 -17.52 -2.93 0.71
C ILE A 421 -18.89 -3.56 0.45
N GLU A 422 -19.75 -2.91 -0.32
CA GLU A 422 -21.06 -3.47 -0.72
C GLU A 422 -20.90 -4.84 -1.39
N GLY A 423 -19.96 -4.99 -2.32
CA GLY A 423 -19.69 -6.26 -2.99
C GLY A 423 -19.12 -7.35 -2.07
N LYS A 424 -18.41 -6.99 -1.02
CA LYS A 424 -17.81 -7.95 -0.07
C LYS A 424 -18.77 -8.42 1.03
N VAL A 425 -19.68 -7.59 1.44
CA VAL A 425 -20.66 -7.88 2.51
C VAL A 425 -21.89 -8.61 1.96
N ASN A 426 -22.16 -8.49 0.68
CA ASN A 426 -23.19 -9.25 -0.04
C ASN A 426 -22.72 -10.69 -0.31
#